data_cf556963fc69f3d7b73efa46ee39a159
#
_entry.id   cf556963fc69f3d7b73efa46ee39a159
#
_cell.length_a   1.000
_cell.length_b   1.000
_cell.length_c   1.000
_cell.angle_alpha   90.00
_cell.angle_beta   90.00
_cell.angle_gamma   90.00
#
_symmetry.space_group_name_H-M   'P 1'
#
loop_
_entity.id
_entity.type
_entity.pdbx_description
1 polymer ?
#
loop_
_entity_poly.entity_id
_entity_poly.type
_entity_poly.pdbx_seq_one_letter_code
_entity_poly.pdbx_strand_id
1 'polypeptide(L)'
;MFGVRQKEDVTAANAVLPKLAELAKKPAVRLPLTMAAMVILEQPVSLTATLPDGTSVTVQDAPPELAKNKPCDAAFLERQLGKLGNTAYQLDSLTAICDGTATVSAATLNALRRTAIEQLQATRKAANTPQYTLAEVPLHLPKQPHSAPKKPNYWVQVQTMEQLHAVQSSNFPTDKLLLPLHLAEQLSQPIPNAILTLPTFAPDETTLRKRLQACQAAGWNAILCDTIAHLVLGKQLGLELHGGTGLNLTNRHSVDVIQQYGVSDTLLSVELTIRQALSCCDWLPAGIFAYGHLPVMKTRLCPIREEVGCRSCKHQLKDRTNRTFPVFCTEGYTVIYNAVPVWVADRFQQLRGFSTLLLSFSIESPKQIQTILADYQAPCASAPAAYTRGLLLRGLPSAVGK
;
A
#
# COMPACT_ATOMS: atom_id res chain seq x y z
N MET A 1 19.37 -5.07 12.23
CA MET A 1 19.15 -3.64 12.00
C MET A 1 18.81 -2.87 13.28
N PHE A 2 18.44 -3.53 14.35
CA PHE A 2 18.32 -2.91 15.67
C PHE A 2 19.46 -3.41 16.55
N GLY A 3 20.55 -2.61 16.62
CA GLY A 3 21.65 -2.84 17.57
C GLY A 3 21.17 -2.70 19.01
N VAL A 4 21.99 -3.10 19.97
CA VAL A 4 21.77 -2.78 21.38
C VAL A 4 21.91 -1.27 21.54
N ARG A 5 20.88 -0.58 22.05
CA ARG A 5 20.95 0.85 22.34
C ARG A 5 22.09 1.14 23.33
N GLN A 6 23.00 1.98 22.91
CA GLN A 6 24.05 2.51 23.76
C GLN A 6 23.57 3.76 24.53
N LYS A 7 24.30 4.14 25.56
CA LYS A 7 23.95 5.33 26.36
C LYS A 7 23.98 6.62 25.53
N GLU A 8 24.91 6.68 24.58
CA GLU A 8 25.09 7.76 23.61
C GLU A 8 23.87 7.90 22.68
N ASP A 9 23.30 6.77 22.22
CA ASP A 9 22.11 6.75 21.37
C ASP A 9 20.89 7.30 22.11
N VAL A 10 20.75 6.96 23.39
CA VAL A 10 19.66 7.48 24.24
C VAL A 10 19.81 8.99 24.43
N THR A 11 21.04 9.46 24.68
CA THR A 11 21.31 10.89 24.85
C THR A 11 21.04 11.67 23.57
N ALA A 12 21.50 11.17 22.42
CA ALA A 12 21.25 11.78 21.13
C ALA A 12 19.74 11.79 20.79
N ALA A 13 19.03 10.70 21.05
CA ALA A 13 17.59 10.62 20.85
C ALA A 13 16.83 11.63 21.70
N ASN A 14 17.17 11.76 22.97
CA ASN A 14 16.54 12.73 23.88
C ASN A 14 16.76 14.19 23.47
N ALA A 15 17.87 14.49 22.79
CA ALA A 15 18.14 15.82 22.26
C ALA A 15 17.38 16.14 20.97
N VAL A 16 17.09 15.13 20.14
CA VAL A 16 16.50 15.30 18.81
C VAL A 16 15.01 15.08 18.80
N LEU A 17 14.49 14.07 19.52
CA LEU A 17 13.06 13.71 19.49
C LEU A 17 12.11 14.86 19.84
N PRO A 18 12.37 15.73 20.84
CA PRO A 18 11.51 16.87 21.09
C PRO A 18 11.43 17.85 19.91
N LYS A 19 12.56 18.10 19.24
CA LYS A 19 12.62 18.97 18.06
C LYS A 19 11.84 18.39 16.89
N LEU A 20 11.95 17.07 16.66
CA LEU A 20 11.17 16.37 15.64
C LEU A 20 9.67 16.38 15.97
N ALA A 21 9.29 16.21 17.23
CA ALA A 21 7.90 16.29 17.65
C ALA A 21 7.31 17.70 17.42
N GLU A 22 8.10 18.77 17.64
CA GLU A 22 7.70 20.14 17.31
C GLU A 22 7.56 20.37 15.80
N LEU A 23 8.48 19.83 14.99
CA LEU A 23 8.38 19.89 13.54
C LEU A 23 7.15 19.13 13.00
N ALA A 24 6.83 17.97 13.59
CA ALA A 24 5.67 17.18 13.20
C ALA A 24 4.33 17.88 13.51
N LYS A 25 4.29 18.80 14.46
CA LYS A 25 3.09 19.60 14.77
C LYS A 25 2.85 20.72 13.75
N LYS A 26 3.87 21.12 12.98
CA LYS A 26 3.76 22.18 11.98
C LYS A 26 3.39 21.58 10.63
N PRO A 27 2.34 22.10 9.95
CA PRO A 27 2.02 21.65 8.60
C PRO A 27 3.25 21.88 7.68
N ALA A 28 3.67 20.83 6.98
CA ALA A 28 4.82 20.90 6.07
C ALA A 28 4.53 21.77 4.83
N VAL A 29 3.28 21.78 4.37
CA VAL A 29 2.81 22.59 3.24
C VAL A 29 1.62 23.41 3.71
N ARG A 30 1.65 24.71 3.41
CA ARG A 30 0.53 25.61 3.70
C ARG A 30 -0.17 25.98 2.41
N LEU A 31 -1.49 26.02 2.47
CA LEU A 31 -2.32 26.43 1.35
C LEU A 31 -2.37 27.96 1.29
N PRO A 32 -2.20 28.58 0.11
CA PRO A 32 -2.38 30.00 -0.04
C PRO A 32 -3.83 30.39 0.23
N LEU A 33 -4.02 31.50 0.92
CA LEU A 33 -5.33 32.03 1.34
C LEU A 33 -5.41 33.50 0.94
N THR A 34 -6.37 33.82 0.11
CA THR A 34 -6.72 35.20 -0.21
C THR A 34 -7.78 35.70 0.78
N MET A 35 -7.58 36.90 1.30
CA MET A 35 -8.53 37.54 2.20
C MET A 35 -9.01 38.88 1.64
N ALA A 36 -10.28 39.24 1.94
CA ALA A 36 -10.81 40.57 1.75
C ALA A 36 -11.43 41.04 3.07
N ALA A 37 -10.99 42.18 3.57
CA ALA A 37 -11.49 42.78 4.81
C ALA A 37 -12.10 44.14 4.55
N MET A 38 -13.27 44.41 5.14
CA MET A 38 -13.99 45.69 5.03
C MET A 38 -14.20 46.27 6.42
N VAL A 39 -13.73 47.51 6.61
CA VAL A 39 -13.85 48.28 7.84
C VAL A 39 -14.37 49.70 7.44
N ILE A 40 -15.69 49.86 7.52
CA ILE A 40 -16.40 51.07 7.13
C ILE A 40 -17.31 51.47 8.30
N LEU A 41 -17.33 52.71 8.67
CA LEU A 41 -18.17 53.24 9.77
C LEU A 41 -19.66 52.88 9.49
N GLU A 42 -20.38 52.52 10.53
CA GLU A 42 -21.82 52.13 10.50
C GLU A 42 -22.14 50.84 9.72
N GLN A 43 -21.15 50.18 9.12
CA GLN A 43 -21.32 48.87 8.48
C GLN A 43 -20.67 47.77 9.35
N PRO A 44 -21.21 46.54 9.32
CA PRO A 44 -20.55 45.43 10.01
C PRO A 44 -19.11 45.21 9.46
N VAL A 45 -18.16 45.03 10.36
CA VAL A 45 -16.81 44.63 9.98
C VAL A 45 -16.90 43.26 9.33
N SER A 46 -16.40 43.09 8.11
CA SER A 46 -16.47 41.81 7.41
C SER A 46 -15.09 41.30 6.99
N LEU A 47 -14.95 39.99 6.99
CA LEU A 47 -13.77 39.27 6.51
C LEU A 47 -14.20 38.11 5.62
N THR A 48 -13.78 38.13 4.38
CA THR A 48 -13.94 37.02 3.44
C THR A 48 -12.62 36.32 3.28
N ALA A 49 -12.60 35.00 3.39
CA ALA A 49 -11.42 34.14 3.20
C ALA A 49 -11.70 33.15 2.07
N THR A 50 -10.83 33.10 1.05
CA THR A 50 -11.02 32.33 -0.17
C THR A 50 -9.79 31.48 -0.48
N LEU A 51 -10.00 30.18 -0.78
CA LEU A 51 -8.98 29.24 -1.23
C LEU A 51 -8.87 29.23 -2.77
N PRO A 52 -7.73 28.73 -3.31
CA PRO A 52 -7.54 28.62 -4.77
C PRO A 52 -8.59 27.76 -5.49
N ASP A 53 -9.22 26.80 -4.79
CA ASP A 53 -10.28 25.95 -5.33
C ASP A 53 -11.66 26.65 -5.40
N GLY A 54 -11.74 27.94 -5.03
CA GLY A 54 -12.98 28.72 -4.99
C GLY A 54 -13.75 28.59 -3.68
N THR A 55 -13.35 27.73 -2.75
CA THR A 55 -14.00 27.64 -1.43
C THR A 55 -13.86 28.96 -0.69
N SER A 56 -14.97 29.59 -0.32
CA SER A 56 -15.00 30.91 0.30
C SER A 56 -15.96 30.97 1.46
N VAL A 57 -15.60 31.71 2.51
CA VAL A 57 -16.46 32.02 3.64
C VAL A 57 -16.36 33.51 3.97
N THR A 58 -17.48 34.10 4.41
CA THR A 58 -17.53 35.47 4.88
C THR A 58 -18.07 35.49 6.30
N VAL A 59 -17.32 36.14 7.19
CA VAL A 59 -17.71 36.34 8.58
C VAL A 59 -17.87 37.84 8.86
N GLN A 60 -18.76 38.18 9.78
CA GLN A 60 -19.05 39.57 10.14
C GLN A 60 -19.06 39.74 11.65
N ASP A 61 -18.77 40.97 12.12
CA ASP A 61 -18.88 41.39 13.48
C ASP A 61 -19.56 42.78 13.54
N ALA A 62 -19.77 43.30 14.74
CA ALA A 62 -20.40 44.59 14.97
C ALA A 62 -19.71 45.72 14.15
N PRO A 63 -20.44 46.81 13.82
CA PRO A 63 -19.85 47.98 13.20
C PRO A 63 -18.64 48.51 13.95
N PRO A 64 -17.62 49.03 13.27
CA PRO A 64 -16.43 49.58 13.89
C PRO A 64 -16.74 50.91 14.59
N GLU A 65 -15.86 51.30 15.53
CA GLU A 65 -15.97 52.59 16.22
C GLU A 65 -15.28 53.71 15.40
N LEU A 66 -15.73 54.97 15.62
CA LEU A 66 -15.04 56.12 15.10
C LEU A 66 -13.64 56.25 15.74
N ALA A 67 -12.61 56.40 14.94
CA ALA A 67 -11.23 56.49 15.45
C ALA A 67 -10.99 57.78 16.24
N LYS A 68 -10.57 57.63 17.48
CA LYS A 68 -10.18 58.80 18.34
C LYS A 68 -8.79 59.34 18.00
N ASN A 69 -7.86 58.45 17.58
CA ASN A 69 -6.47 58.81 17.30
C ASN A 69 -6.05 58.38 15.89
N LYS A 70 -5.93 57.06 15.69
CA LYS A 70 -5.48 56.49 14.38
C LYS A 70 -6.53 55.59 13.79
N PRO A 71 -7.07 55.84 12.59
CA PRO A 71 -7.98 54.94 11.91
C PRO A 71 -7.27 53.67 11.48
N CYS A 72 -8.07 52.62 11.18
CA CYS A 72 -7.59 51.38 10.65
C CYS A 72 -7.03 51.54 9.27
N ASP A 73 -5.85 51.02 8.99
CA ASP A 73 -5.19 51.02 7.68
C ASP A 73 -4.94 49.59 7.18
N ALA A 74 -4.67 49.45 5.89
CA ALA A 74 -4.41 48.17 5.26
C ALA A 74 -3.24 47.41 5.92
N ALA A 75 -2.18 48.13 6.29
CA ALA A 75 -1.00 47.54 6.94
C ALA A 75 -1.32 46.93 8.32
N PHE A 76 -2.22 47.58 9.06
CA PHE A 76 -2.67 47.06 10.34
C PHE A 76 -3.52 45.80 10.14
N LEU A 77 -4.44 45.80 9.17
CA LEU A 77 -5.27 44.63 8.85
C LEU A 77 -4.41 43.44 8.42
N GLU A 78 -3.46 43.66 7.50
CA GLU A 78 -2.55 42.62 7.02
C GLU A 78 -1.73 42.01 8.15
N ARG A 79 -1.17 42.84 9.02
CA ARG A 79 -0.39 42.38 10.19
C ARG A 79 -1.23 41.55 11.17
N GLN A 80 -2.53 41.84 11.37
CA GLN A 80 -3.38 41.09 12.30
C GLN A 80 -3.98 39.85 11.65
N LEU A 81 -4.48 39.95 10.43
CA LEU A 81 -5.13 38.84 9.70
C LEU A 81 -4.13 37.82 9.17
N GLY A 82 -2.90 38.25 8.85
CA GLY A 82 -1.80 37.38 8.41
C GLY A 82 -1.21 36.45 9.48
N LYS A 83 -1.63 36.58 10.76
CA LYS A 83 -1.16 35.72 11.86
C LYS A 83 -1.77 34.29 11.79
N LEU A 84 -1.41 33.52 10.77
CA LEU A 84 -1.94 32.18 10.48
C LEU A 84 -1.05 31.03 11.00
N GLY A 85 -0.09 31.32 11.90
CA GLY A 85 1.04 30.45 12.25
C GLY A 85 0.73 29.02 12.65
N ASN A 86 -0.42 28.74 13.29
CA ASN A 86 -0.82 27.40 13.73
C ASN A 86 -1.92 26.78 12.84
N THR A 87 -2.06 27.26 11.60
CA THR A 87 -3.05 26.78 10.65
C THR A 87 -2.38 26.15 9.44
N ALA A 88 -3.15 25.40 8.64
CA ALA A 88 -2.71 24.86 7.36
C ALA A 88 -2.64 25.91 6.24
N TYR A 89 -2.81 27.21 6.57
CA TYR A 89 -2.90 28.29 5.60
C TYR A 89 -1.77 29.29 5.78
N GLN A 90 -1.44 29.98 4.67
CA GLN A 90 -0.61 31.17 4.65
C GLN A 90 -1.33 32.27 3.87
N LEU A 91 -1.25 33.52 4.34
CA LEU A 91 -1.81 34.65 3.61
C LEU A 91 -1.03 34.85 2.31
N ASP A 92 -1.73 34.79 1.19
CA ASP A 92 -1.20 35.06 -0.16
C ASP A 92 -1.40 36.53 -0.51
N SER A 93 -2.64 37.01 -0.31
CA SER A 93 -3.00 38.40 -0.57
C SER A 93 -4.12 38.86 0.36
N LEU A 94 -4.16 40.16 0.65
CA LEU A 94 -5.22 40.83 1.39
C LEU A 94 -5.72 42.04 0.63
N THR A 95 -7.01 42.08 0.29
CA THR A 95 -7.70 43.30 -0.12
C THR A 95 -8.34 43.97 1.08
N ALA A 96 -7.89 45.17 1.41
CA ALA A 96 -8.40 45.93 2.54
C ALA A 96 -9.21 47.14 2.04
N ILE A 97 -10.45 47.25 2.49
CA ILE A 97 -11.36 48.38 2.22
C ILE A 97 -11.60 49.11 3.54
N CYS A 98 -11.04 50.28 3.68
CA CYS A 98 -11.15 51.15 4.86
C CYS A 98 -11.64 52.53 4.42
N ASP A 99 -12.56 53.13 5.20
CA ASP A 99 -13.07 54.51 4.96
C ASP A 99 -12.14 55.59 5.50
N GLY A 100 -11.08 55.21 6.20
CA GLY A 100 -10.12 56.16 6.78
C GLY A 100 -10.62 56.91 8.05
N THR A 101 -11.80 56.58 8.56
CA THR A 101 -12.39 57.20 9.77
C THR A 101 -12.65 56.18 10.87
N ALA A 102 -12.86 54.91 10.54
CA ALA A 102 -13.18 53.84 11.47
C ALA A 102 -11.96 53.18 12.09
N THR A 103 -12.12 52.64 13.29
CA THR A 103 -11.15 51.79 13.97
C THR A 103 -11.75 50.49 14.43
N VAL A 104 -10.96 49.43 14.44
CA VAL A 104 -11.35 48.11 14.96
C VAL A 104 -10.26 47.57 15.86
N SER A 105 -10.64 46.88 16.94
CA SER A 105 -9.68 46.31 17.86
C SER A 105 -8.92 45.11 17.24
N ALA A 106 -7.67 44.92 17.66
CA ALA A 106 -6.93 43.71 17.35
C ALA A 106 -7.61 42.42 17.82
N ALA A 107 -8.36 42.50 18.92
CA ALA A 107 -9.13 41.39 19.47
C ALA A 107 -10.27 40.97 18.53
N THR A 108 -11.04 41.92 18.01
CA THR A 108 -12.10 41.70 17.03
C THR A 108 -11.56 41.08 15.74
N LEU A 109 -10.47 41.63 15.20
CA LEU A 109 -9.84 41.05 13.98
C LEU A 109 -9.32 39.64 14.19
N ASN A 110 -8.77 39.35 15.38
CA ASN A 110 -8.33 38.00 15.76
C ASN A 110 -9.52 37.04 15.89
N ALA A 111 -10.64 37.48 16.43
CA ALA A 111 -11.87 36.68 16.51
C ALA A 111 -12.41 36.39 15.12
N LEU A 112 -12.60 37.40 14.26
CA LEU A 112 -13.03 37.24 12.88
C LEU A 112 -12.14 36.27 12.10
N ARG A 113 -10.82 36.42 12.20
CA ARG A 113 -9.87 35.52 11.55
C ARG A 113 -10.06 34.08 12.02
N ARG A 114 -10.20 33.82 13.34
CA ARG A 114 -10.41 32.45 13.88
C ARG A 114 -11.70 31.86 13.35
N THR A 115 -12.79 32.61 13.42
CA THR A 115 -14.10 32.17 12.94
C THR A 115 -14.07 31.89 11.42
N ALA A 116 -13.45 32.76 10.64
CA ALA A 116 -13.30 32.55 9.19
C ALA A 116 -12.51 31.26 8.88
N ILE A 117 -11.41 31.01 9.58
CA ILE A 117 -10.60 29.80 9.39
C ILE A 117 -11.37 28.54 9.82
N GLU A 118 -12.08 28.58 10.94
CA GLU A 118 -12.89 27.46 11.43
C GLU A 118 -14.02 27.11 10.44
N GLN A 119 -14.75 28.12 9.96
CA GLN A 119 -15.79 27.91 8.97
C GLN A 119 -15.24 27.41 7.62
N LEU A 120 -14.11 27.96 7.16
CA LEU A 120 -13.45 27.52 5.95
C LEU A 120 -13.02 26.05 6.03
N GLN A 121 -12.46 25.64 7.16
CA GLN A 121 -12.10 24.24 7.42
C GLN A 121 -13.34 23.33 7.44
N ALA A 122 -14.42 23.76 8.09
CA ALA A 122 -15.67 23.01 8.15
C ALA A 122 -16.29 22.84 6.76
N THR A 123 -16.37 23.91 5.96
CA THR A 123 -16.89 23.90 4.59
C THR A 123 -16.06 22.95 3.72
N ARG A 124 -14.75 23.06 3.77
CA ARG A 124 -13.84 22.19 3.01
C ARG A 124 -13.96 20.73 3.44
N LYS A 125 -14.06 20.48 4.74
CA LYS A 125 -14.26 19.13 5.26
C LYS A 125 -15.59 18.55 4.77
N ALA A 126 -16.67 19.32 4.83
CA ALA A 126 -17.98 18.88 4.36
C ALA A 126 -17.96 18.57 2.86
N ALA A 127 -17.37 19.44 2.04
CA ALA A 127 -17.24 19.22 0.59
C ALA A 127 -16.41 17.99 0.22
N ASN A 128 -15.38 17.68 1.01
CA ASN A 128 -14.49 16.53 0.77
C ASN A 128 -14.88 15.27 1.55
N THR A 129 -15.92 15.32 2.38
CA THR A 129 -16.41 14.13 3.08
C THR A 129 -17.39 13.39 2.19
N PRO A 130 -17.07 12.16 1.75
CA PRO A 130 -18.01 11.38 0.95
C PRO A 130 -19.30 11.15 1.68
N GLN A 131 -20.41 11.37 1.01
CA GLN A 131 -21.73 11.00 1.51
C GLN A 131 -21.95 9.52 1.20
N TYR A 132 -22.01 8.70 2.23
CA TYR A 132 -22.30 7.29 2.10
C TYR A 132 -23.78 7.05 2.40
N THR A 133 -24.47 6.44 1.45
CA THR A 133 -25.75 5.83 1.72
C THR A 133 -25.50 4.42 2.23
N LEU A 134 -25.89 4.12 3.46
CA LEU A 134 -25.87 2.76 3.97
C LEU A 134 -26.88 1.95 3.17
N ALA A 135 -26.40 1.09 2.27
CA ALA A 135 -27.20 0.09 1.60
C ALA A 135 -26.92 -1.26 2.26
N GLU A 136 -27.96 -2.05 2.49
CA GLU A 136 -27.77 -3.46 2.79
C GLU A 136 -27.16 -4.12 1.55
N VAL A 137 -25.93 -4.60 1.68
CA VAL A 137 -25.29 -5.40 0.63
C VAL A 137 -25.68 -6.84 0.88
N PRO A 138 -26.56 -7.43 0.06
CA PRO A 138 -26.93 -8.83 0.24
C PRO A 138 -25.70 -9.71 0.08
N LEU A 139 -25.55 -10.66 0.99
CA LEU A 139 -24.52 -11.69 0.86
C LEU A 139 -24.87 -12.58 -0.34
N HIS A 140 -24.08 -12.51 -1.39
CA HIS A 140 -24.22 -13.40 -2.53
C HIS A 140 -23.62 -14.75 -2.16
N LEU A 141 -24.48 -15.72 -1.91
CA LEU A 141 -24.03 -17.11 -1.79
C LEU A 141 -23.89 -17.71 -3.20
N PRO A 142 -22.83 -18.44 -3.48
CA PRO A 142 -22.71 -19.12 -4.78
C PRO A 142 -23.87 -20.07 -4.97
N LYS A 143 -24.49 -20.03 -6.15
CA LYS A 143 -25.60 -20.93 -6.50
C LYS A 143 -25.17 -22.41 -6.48
N GLN A 144 -23.91 -22.64 -6.80
CA GLN A 144 -23.26 -23.94 -6.72
C GLN A 144 -21.85 -23.72 -6.15
N PRO A 145 -21.49 -24.36 -5.05
CA PRO A 145 -20.14 -24.32 -4.52
C PRO A 145 -19.14 -24.82 -5.56
N HIS A 146 -17.99 -24.14 -5.66
CA HIS A 146 -16.90 -24.64 -6.48
C HIS A 146 -16.40 -25.97 -5.94
N SER A 147 -16.31 -26.98 -6.81
CA SER A 147 -15.75 -28.27 -6.44
C SER A 147 -14.25 -28.28 -6.73
N ALA A 148 -13.45 -28.42 -5.69
CA ALA A 148 -12.01 -28.53 -5.87
C ALA A 148 -11.64 -29.77 -6.68
N PRO A 149 -10.57 -29.71 -7.51
CA PRO A 149 -10.09 -30.86 -8.25
C PRO A 149 -9.60 -31.96 -7.30
N LYS A 150 -9.59 -33.21 -7.79
CA LYS A 150 -9.07 -34.36 -7.01
C LYS A 150 -7.61 -34.20 -6.62
N LYS A 151 -6.83 -33.50 -7.47
CA LYS A 151 -5.45 -33.09 -7.21
C LYS A 151 -5.34 -31.59 -7.46
N PRO A 152 -4.66 -30.83 -6.59
CA PRO A 152 -4.44 -29.42 -6.82
C PRO A 152 -3.52 -29.21 -8.02
N ASN A 153 -3.74 -28.11 -8.75
CA ASN A 153 -2.86 -27.59 -9.78
C ASN A 153 -1.61 -26.98 -9.17
N TYR A 154 -0.52 -26.96 -9.91
CA TYR A 154 0.69 -26.28 -9.46
C TYR A 154 0.91 -24.97 -10.20
N TRP A 155 0.99 -23.89 -9.45
CA TRP A 155 1.50 -22.63 -9.93
C TRP A 155 2.96 -22.50 -9.51
N VAL A 156 3.83 -22.18 -10.44
CA VAL A 156 5.25 -22.06 -10.18
C VAL A 156 5.69 -20.63 -10.48
N GLN A 157 6.22 -19.95 -9.46
CA GLN A 157 6.75 -18.59 -9.59
C GLN A 157 8.27 -18.59 -9.63
N VAL A 158 8.84 -17.84 -10.57
CA VAL A 158 10.29 -17.64 -10.72
C VAL A 158 10.63 -16.15 -10.66
N GLN A 159 11.90 -15.83 -10.40
CA GLN A 159 12.42 -14.47 -10.32
C GLN A 159 13.58 -14.20 -11.28
N THR A 160 14.18 -15.23 -11.84
CA THR A 160 15.32 -15.11 -12.79
C THR A 160 15.18 -16.03 -13.99
N MET A 161 15.92 -15.74 -15.06
CA MET A 161 15.92 -16.57 -16.27
C MET A 161 16.49 -17.97 -15.99
N GLU A 162 17.50 -18.10 -15.11
CA GLU A 162 18.05 -19.40 -14.74
C GLU A 162 17.01 -20.27 -14.03
N GLN A 163 16.20 -19.67 -13.16
CA GLN A 163 15.08 -20.36 -12.50
C GLN A 163 14.00 -20.77 -13.50
N LEU A 164 13.67 -19.88 -14.45
CA LEU A 164 12.75 -20.20 -15.54
C LEU A 164 13.22 -21.43 -16.33
N HIS A 165 14.47 -21.45 -16.77
CA HIS A 165 15.05 -22.57 -17.49
C HIS A 165 15.05 -23.86 -16.65
N ALA A 166 15.34 -23.77 -15.34
CA ALA A 166 15.29 -24.93 -14.45
C ALA A 166 13.90 -25.54 -14.33
N VAL A 167 12.87 -24.70 -14.28
CA VAL A 167 11.46 -25.16 -14.25
C VAL A 167 11.07 -25.77 -15.60
N GLN A 168 11.39 -25.11 -16.71
CA GLN A 168 11.06 -25.59 -18.06
C GLN A 168 11.77 -26.91 -18.43
N SER A 169 12.99 -27.11 -17.95
CA SER A 169 13.75 -28.35 -18.16
C SER A 169 13.33 -29.50 -17.24
N SER A 170 12.47 -29.23 -16.26
CA SER A 170 11.92 -30.25 -15.38
C SER A 170 10.70 -30.93 -16.02
N ASN A 171 10.41 -32.16 -15.59
CA ASN A 171 9.18 -32.85 -15.95
C ASN A 171 8.04 -32.57 -14.94
N PHE A 172 8.12 -31.45 -14.21
CA PHE A 172 7.14 -31.08 -13.22
C PHE A 172 5.85 -30.60 -13.89
N PRO A 173 4.67 -31.02 -13.45
CA PRO A 173 3.40 -30.58 -14.03
C PRO A 173 3.08 -29.16 -13.58
N THR A 174 3.64 -28.16 -14.29
CA THR A 174 3.37 -26.76 -14.07
C THR A 174 2.12 -26.34 -14.81
N ASP A 175 1.02 -26.09 -14.09
CA ASP A 175 -0.25 -25.68 -14.69
C ASP A 175 -0.22 -24.19 -15.08
N LYS A 176 0.35 -23.34 -14.24
CA LYS A 176 0.59 -21.93 -14.53
C LYS A 176 1.99 -21.50 -14.07
N LEU A 177 2.63 -20.72 -14.93
CA LEU A 177 3.95 -20.14 -14.66
C LEU A 177 3.79 -18.66 -14.30
N LEU A 178 4.19 -18.26 -13.09
CA LEU A 178 4.17 -16.88 -12.67
C LEU A 178 5.51 -16.22 -13.00
N LEU A 179 5.49 -15.30 -13.96
CA LEU A 179 6.67 -14.69 -14.54
C LEU A 179 6.70 -13.18 -14.27
N PRO A 180 7.78 -12.63 -13.69
CA PRO A 180 7.94 -11.19 -13.55
C PRO A 180 7.88 -10.45 -14.88
N LEU A 181 7.20 -9.30 -14.90
CA LEU A 181 7.03 -8.46 -16.09
C LEU A 181 8.37 -8.20 -16.81
N HIS A 182 9.42 -7.86 -16.06
CA HIS A 182 10.74 -7.56 -16.63
C HIS A 182 11.43 -8.79 -17.27
N LEU A 183 11.05 -10.01 -16.92
CA LEU A 183 11.54 -11.22 -17.59
C LEU A 183 10.73 -11.48 -18.85
N ALA A 184 9.42 -11.26 -18.82
CA ALA A 184 8.57 -11.39 -20.00
C ALA A 184 8.99 -10.45 -21.12
N GLU A 185 9.42 -9.23 -20.79
CA GLU A 185 9.95 -8.25 -21.74
C GLU A 185 11.23 -8.68 -22.45
N GLN A 186 11.95 -9.66 -21.92
CA GLN A 186 13.17 -10.23 -22.51
C GLN A 186 12.89 -11.42 -23.44
N LEU A 187 11.65 -11.92 -23.43
CA LEU A 187 11.26 -13.09 -24.22
C LEU A 187 10.64 -12.66 -25.56
N SER A 188 11.02 -13.34 -26.62
CA SER A 188 10.51 -13.06 -27.96
C SER A 188 9.07 -13.52 -28.18
N GLN A 189 8.58 -14.45 -27.37
CA GLN A 189 7.23 -15.01 -27.47
C GLN A 189 6.67 -15.32 -26.08
N PRO A 190 5.34 -15.23 -25.88
CA PRO A 190 4.70 -15.65 -24.66
C PRO A 190 4.90 -17.14 -24.38
N ILE A 191 5.08 -17.48 -23.13
CA ILE A 191 5.07 -18.86 -22.66
C ILE A 191 3.61 -19.28 -22.43
N PRO A 192 3.17 -20.42 -22.96
CA PRO A 192 1.81 -20.93 -22.70
C PRO A 192 1.51 -21.02 -21.21
N ASN A 193 0.31 -20.61 -20.82
CA ASN A 193 -0.17 -20.59 -19.42
C ASN A 193 0.66 -19.73 -18.47
N ALA A 194 1.44 -18.80 -18.97
CA ALA A 194 2.16 -17.87 -18.11
C ALA A 194 1.27 -16.69 -17.70
N ILE A 195 1.41 -16.32 -16.43
CA ILE A 195 0.75 -15.18 -15.80
C ILE A 195 1.84 -14.16 -15.42
N LEU A 196 1.69 -12.91 -15.84
CA LEU A 196 2.64 -11.87 -15.51
C LEU A 196 2.48 -11.45 -14.04
N THR A 197 3.57 -11.44 -13.29
CA THR A 197 3.61 -10.81 -11.96
C THR A 197 4.11 -9.37 -12.08
N LEU A 198 3.40 -8.45 -11.43
CA LEU A 198 3.67 -7.03 -11.51
C LEU A 198 4.48 -6.56 -10.29
N PRO A 199 5.28 -5.49 -10.42
CA PRO A 199 5.94 -4.90 -9.28
C PRO A 199 4.89 -4.42 -8.27
N THR A 200 4.97 -4.91 -7.04
CA THR A 200 4.03 -4.53 -5.96
C THR A 200 4.06 -3.03 -5.67
N PHE A 201 5.18 -2.39 -5.99
CA PHE A 201 5.40 -0.97 -5.82
C PHE A 201 5.76 -0.33 -7.16
N ALA A 202 4.81 0.36 -7.79
CA ALA A 202 5.01 1.10 -9.03
C ALA A 202 4.72 2.59 -8.76
N PRO A 203 5.74 3.42 -8.61
CA PRO A 203 5.56 4.86 -8.34
C PRO A 203 5.00 5.61 -9.55
N ASP A 204 5.13 5.05 -10.75
CA ASP A 204 4.61 5.61 -12.00
C ASP A 204 3.69 4.58 -12.68
N GLU A 205 2.38 4.78 -12.48
CA GLU A 205 1.35 3.95 -13.13
C GLU A 205 1.41 4.07 -14.66
N THR A 206 1.74 5.23 -15.19
CA THR A 206 1.79 5.46 -16.64
C THR A 206 2.83 4.57 -17.32
N THR A 207 4.01 4.48 -16.71
CA THR A 207 5.07 3.58 -17.19
C THR A 207 4.68 2.12 -17.07
N LEU A 208 4.09 1.69 -15.94
CA LEU A 208 3.61 0.32 -15.78
C LEU A 208 2.54 -0.04 -16.82
N ARG A 209 1.60 0.86 -17.07
CA ARG A 209 0.55 0.69 -18.08
C ARG A 209 1.13 0.50 -19.48
N LYS A 210 2.09 1.33 -19.90
CA LYS A 210 2.75 1.21 -21.20
C LYS A 210 3.49 -0.12 -21.35
N ARG A 211 4.20 -0.57 -20.32
CA ARG A 211 4.88 -1.86 -20.31
C ARG A 211 3.90 -3.03 -20.46
N LEU A 212 2.79 -3.00 -19.73
CA LEU A 212 1.73 -4.01 -19.85
C LEU A 212 1.09 -4.02 -21.22
N GLN A 213 0.81 -2.85 -21.81
CA GLN A 213 0.28 -2.76 -23.16
C GLN A 213 1.24 -3.33 -24.20
N ALA A 214 2.55 -3.10 -24.04
CA ALA A 214 3.56 -3.70 -24.91
C ALA A 214 3.59 -5.24 -24.77
N CYS A 215 3.53 -5.78 -23.56
CA CYS A 215 3.43 -7.21 -23.33
C CYS A 215 2.12 -7.78 -23.89
N GLN A 216 0.99 -7.09 -23.72
CA GLN A 216 -0.29 -7.51 -24.29
C GLN A 216 -0.24 -7.58 -25.83
N ALA A 217 0.36 -6.58 -26.47
CA ALA A 217 0.57 -6.59 -27.92
C ALA A 217 1.48 -7.75 -28.40
N ALA A 218 2.39 -8.22 -27.54
CA ALA A 218 3.22 -9.40 -27.77
C ALA A 218 2.48 -10.72 -27.44
N GLY A 219 1.21 -10.67 -26.98
CA GLY A 219 0.37 -11.85 -26.72
C GLY A 219 0.30 -12.31 -25.26
N TRP A 220 0.85 -11.56 -24.30
CA TRP A 220 0.68 -11.84 -22.88
C TRP A 220 -0.68 -11.34 -22.40
N ASN A 221 -1.57 -12.22 -21.95
CA ASN A 221 -2.98 -11.89 -21.72
C ASN A 221 -3.43 -12.02 -20.25
N ALA A 222 -2.57 -12.50 -19.36
CA ALA A 222 -2.92 -12.77 -17.95
C ALA A 222 -1.97 -12.09 -16.98
N ILE A 223 -2.52 -11.57 -15.87
CA ILE A 223 -1.75 -10.96 -14.77
C ILE A 223 -2.11 -11.52 -13.41
N LEU A 224 -1.13 -11.59 -12.50
CA LEU A 224 -1.32 -11.84 -11.09
C LEU A 224 -1.56 -10.51 -10.34
N CYS A 225 -2.69 -10.38 -9.71
CA CYS A 225 -3.10 -9.19 -8.98
C CYS A 225 -2.75 -9.32 -7.50
N ASP A 226 -1.66 -8.70 -7.06
CA ASP A 226 -1.25 -8.63 -5.65
C ASP A 226 -1.75 -7.38 -4.93
N THR A 227 -2.39 -6.44 -5.66
CA THR A 227 -2.95 -5.20 -5.11
C THR A 227 -4.26 -4.86 -5.81
N ILE A 228 -5.08 -4.03 -5.18
CA ILE A 228 -6.32 -3.49 -5.80
C ILE A 228 -5.99 -2.70 -7.07
N ALA A 229 -4.86 -1.98 -7.10
CA ALA A 229 -4.43 -1.24 -8.29
C ALA A 229 -4.19 -2.18 -9.49
N HIS A 230 -3.63 -3.38 -9.26
CA HIS A 230 -3.46 -4.38 -10.31
C HIS A 230 -4.80 -4.88 -10.86
N LEU A 231 -5.83 -5.08 -9.99
CA LEU A 231 -7.17 -5.45 -10.42
C LEU A 231 -7.78 -4.38 -11.34
N VAL A 232 -7.70 -3.12 -10.92
CA VAL A 232 -8.24 -2.00 -11.70
C VAL A 232 -7.51 -1.86 -13.04
N LEU A 233 -6.18 -1.87 -13.02
CA LEU A 233 -5.36 -1.74 -14.22
C LEU A 233 -5.59 -2.90 -15.21
N GLY A 234 -5.59 -4.13 -14.72
CA GLY A 234 -5.82 -5.31 -15.56
C GLY A 234 -7.21 -5.34 -16.18
N LYS A 235 -8.25 -4.97 -15.41
CA LYS A 235 -9.61 -4.83 -15.92
C LYS A 235 -9.73 -3.76 -17.01
N GLN A 236 -9.09 -2.60 -16.82
CA GLN A 236 -9.06 -1.54 -17.83
C GLN A 236 -8.37 -1.96 -19.13
N LEU A 237 -7.38 -2.84 -19.03
CA LEU A 237 -6.65 -3.36 -20.19
C LEU A 237 -7.31 -4.63 -20.79
N GLY A 238 -8.37 -5.16 -20.18
CA GLY A 238 -9.02 -6.39 -20.64
C GLY A 238 -8.19 -7.66 -20.49
N LEU A 239 -7.29 -7.68 -19.49
CA LEU A 239 -6.44 -8.83 -19.18
C LEU A 239 -7.18 -9.85 -18.31
N GLU A 240 -6.81 -11.13 -18.41
CA GLU A 240 -7.24 -12.17 -17.49
C GLU A 240 -6.63 -11.91 -16.11
N LEU A 241 -7.49 -11.95 -15.07
CA LEU A 241 -7.10 -11.58 -13.70
C LEU A 241 -7.01 -12.81 -12.81
N HIS A 242 -5.86 -13.00 -12.19
CA HIS A 242 -5.60 -14.02 -11.17
C HIS A 242 -5.26 -13.34 -9.84
N GLY A 243 -5.85 -13.79 -8.74
CA GLY A 243 -5.60 -13.21 -7.43
C GLY A 243 -4.31 -13.74 -6.81
N GLY A 244 -3.41 -12.84 -6.39
CA GLY A 244 -2.19 -13.18 -5.67
C GLY A 244 -2.35 -13.13 -4.15
N THR A 245 -1.36 -13.65 -3.43
CA THR A 245 -1.33 -13.63 -1.95
C THR A 245 -1.33 -12.22 -1.37
N GLY A 246 -0.88 -11.23 -2.16
CA GLY A 246 -0.84 -9.82 -1.76
C GLY A 246 -2.20 -9.15 -1.62
N LEU A 247 -3.28 -9.73 -2.19
CA LEU A 247 -4.66 -9.30 -1.93
C LEU A 247 -5.11 -9.60 -0.49
N ASN A 248 -4.36 -10.44 0.22
CA ASN A 248 -4.57 -10.81 1.61
C ASN A 248 -6.02 -11.27 1.92
N LEU A 249 -6.55 -12.16 1.09
CA LEU A 249 -7.91 -12.65 1.21
C LEU A 249 -8.04 -13.62 2.39
N THR A 250 -8.79 -13.21 3.40
CA THR A 250 -8.88 -13.94 4.68
C THR A 250 -10.27 -14.50 4.98
N ASN A 251 -11.25 -14.18 4.16
CA ASN A 251 -12.63 -14.64 4.36
C ASN A 251 -13.41 -14.70 3.03
N ARG A 252 -14.53 -15.40 3.07
CA ARG A 252 -15.38 -15.61 1.90
C ARG A 252 -15.94 -14.32 1.29
N HIS A 253 -16.18 -13.28 2.09
CA HIS A 253 -16.72 -12.03 1.57
C HIS A 253 -15.69 -11.28 0.69
N SER A 254 -14.42 -11.28 1.12
CA SER A 254 -13.36 -10.71 0.30
C SER A 254 -13.14 -11.50 -1.00
N VAL A 255 -13.32 -12.84 -0.96
CA VAL A 255 -13.26 -13.68 -2.17
C VAL A 255 -14.42 -13.36 -3.11
N ASP A 256 -15.65 -13.23 -2.59
CA ASP A 256 -16.83 -12.82 -3.38
C ASP A 256 -16.60 -11.46 -4.08
N VAL A 257 -16.09 -10.48 -3.36
CA VAL A 257 -15.79 -9.17 -3.93
C VAL A 257 -14.82 -9.26 -5.11
N ILE A 258 -13.71 -9.97 -4.99
CA ILE A 258 -12.75 -10.07 -6.09
C ILE A 258 -13.29 -10.88 -7.27
N GLN A 259 -14.16 -11.86 -7.04
CA GLN A 259 -14.85 -12.58 -8.09
C GLN A 259 -15.75 -11.63 -8.91
N GLN A 260 -16.46 -10.73 -8.26
CA GLN A 260 -17.26 -9.69 -8.94
C GLN A 260 -16.40 -8.72 -9.75
N TYR A 261 -15.12 -8.54 -9.39
CA TYR A 261 -14.15 -7.80 -10.20
C TYR A 261 -13.69 -8.56 -11.45
N GLY A 262 -14.02 -9.86 -11.56
CA GLY A 262 -13.68 -10.69 -12.72
C GLY A 262 -12.42 -11.53 -12.54
N VAL A 263 -11.99 -11.75 -11.28
CA VAL A 263 -10.87 -12.67 -10.99
C VAL A 263 -11.34 -14.11 -11.20
N SER A 264 -10.58 -14.91 -11.94
CA SER A 264 -10.95 -16.28 -12.31
C SER A 264 -10.56 -17.33 -11.27
N ASP A 265 -9.47 -17.11 -10.56
CA ASP A 265 -8.96 -17.95 -9.47
C ASP A 265 -8.03 -17.12 -8.56
N THR A 266 -7.71 -17.63 -7.37
CA THR A 266 -6.94 -16.83 -6.41
C THR A 266 -6.05 -17.64 -5.49
N LEU A 267 -5.04 -16.96 -4.93
CA LEU A 267 -4.26 -17.43 -3.78
C LEU A 267 -4.78 -16.73 -2.52
N LEU A 268 -5.00 -17.50 -1.47
CA LEU A 268 -5.48 -17.00 -0.19
C LEU A 268 -4.32 -16.44 0.66
N SER A 269 -4.67 -15.69 1.69
CA SER A 269 -3.71 -15.12 2.63
C SER A 269 -2.85 -16.19 3.30
N VAL A 270 -1.56 -15.90 3.42
CA VAL A 270 -0.59 -16.74 4.16
C VAL A 270 -0.81 -16.73 5.68
N GLU A 271 -1.73 -15.90 6.16
CA GLU A 271 -2.08 -15.78 7.58
C GLU A 271 -3.19 -16.76 8.01
N LEU A 272 -3.81 -17.47 7.08
CA LEU A 272 -4.87 -18.43 7.35
C LEU A 272 -4.32 -19.79 7.76
N THR A 273 -5.05 -20.45 8.67
CA THR A 273 -4.91 -21.90 8.85
C THR A 273 -5.53 -22.65 7.66
N ILE A 274 -5.10 -23.89 7.44
CA ILE A 274 -5.70 -24.77 6.41
C ILE A 274 -7.23 -24.80 6.52
N ARG A 275 -7.77 -24.92 7.73
CA ARG A 275 -9.22 -24.97 7.96
C ARG A 275 -9.93 -23.66 7.57
N GLN A 276 -9.35 -22.52 7.94
CA GLN A 276 -9.87 -21.20 7.56
C GLN A 276 -9.80 -20.99 6.04
N ALA A 277 -8.68 -21.36 5.43
CA ALA A 277 -8.49 -21.23 3.99
C ALA A 277 -9.48 -22.09 3.21
N LEU A 278 -9.71 -23.34 3.62
CA LEU A 278 -10.69 -24.23 2.98
C LEU A 278 -12.12 -23.65 3.01
N SER A 279 -12.49 -22.92 4.07
CA SER A 279 -13.80 -22.25 4.13
C SER A 279 -13.99 -21.11 3.13
N CYS A 280 -12.93 -20.70 2.43
CA CYS A 280 -12.96 -19.68 1.40
C CYS A 280 -13.01 -20.26 -0.02
N CYS A 281 -12.86 -21.58 -0.19
CA CYS A 281 -12.73 -22.21 -1.51
C CYS A 281 -14.05 -22.43 -2.26
N ASP A 282 -15.20 -22.20 -1.62
CA ASP A 282 -16.51 -22.46 -2.22
C ASP A 282 -16.92 -21.45 -3.30
N TRP A 283 -16.34 -20.26 -3.29
CA TRP A 283 -16.72 -19.15 -4.19
C TRP A 283 -15.92 -19.12 -5.48
N LEU A 284 -14.64 -19.41 -5.37
CA LEU A 284 -13.68 -19.27 -6.46
C LEU A 284 -12.63 -20.37 -6.32
N PRO A 285 -12.10 -20.93 -7.42
CA PRO A 285 -10.92 -21.77 -7.34
C PRO A 285 -9.83 -21.08 -6.54
N ALA A 286 -9.51 -21.61 -5.36
CA ALA A 286 -8.59 -20.98 -4.45
C ALA A 286 -7.44 -21.90 -4.07
N GLY A 287 -6.28 -21.31 -3.87
CA GLY A 287 -5.04 -21.98 -3.54
C GLY A 287 -4.29 -21.33 -2.39
N ILE A 288 -3.19 -21.96 -2.00
CA ILE A 288 -2.32 -21.52 -0.92
C ILE A 288 -0.87 -21.46 -1.35
N PHE A 289 -0.09 -20.67 -0.59
CA PHE A 289 1.37 -20.64 -0.68
C PHE A 289 1.92 -21.91 -0.05
N ALA A 290 2.41 -22.83 -0.89
CA ALA A 290 2.84 -24.16 -0.47
C ALA A 290 4.36 -24.28 -0.28
N TYR A 291 5.14 -23.57 -1.10
CA TYR A 291 6.60 -23.52 -1.01
C TYR A 291 7.13 -22.12 -1.25
N GLY A 292 8.17 -21.77 -0.53
CA GLY A 292 9.04 -20.61 -0.79
C GLY A 292 9.35 -19.76 0.44
N HIS A 293 10.25 -18.83 0.25
CA HIS A 293 10.57 -17.85 1.27
C HIS A 293 9.53 -16.72 1.26
N LEU A 294 8.81 -16.53 2.37
CA LEU A 294 7.85 -15.43 2.49
C LEU A 294 8.58 -14.08 2.56
N PRO A 295 8.14 -13.05 1.82
CA PRO A 295 8.67 -11.72 1.98
C PRO A 295 8.28 -11.17 3.36
N VAL A 296 9.27 -10.76 4.16
CA VAL A 296 9.06 -10.14 5.48
C VAL A 296 9.16 -8.62 5.44
N MET A 297 9.81 -8.08 4.40
CA MET A 297 9.89 -6.64 4.17
C MET A 297 10.12 -6.34 2.70
N LYS A 298 9.43 -5.31 2.20
CA LYS A 298 9.71 -4.66 0.90
C LYS A 298 10.08 -3.21 1.15
N THR A 299 11.20 -2.74 0.58
CA THR A 299 11.69 -1.38 0.83
C THR A 299 12.34 -0.79 -0.42
N ARG A 300 12.16 0.51 -0.64
CA ARG A 300 12.87 1.25 -1.69
C ARG A 300 14.33 1.53 -1.34
N LEU A 301 14.61 1.76 -0.06
CA LEU A 301 15.97 1.93 0.42
C LEU A 301 16.56 0.55 0.72
N CYS A 302 17.62 0.18 0.01
CA CYS A 302 18.32 -1.07 0.28
C CYS A 302 19.22 -0.90 1.53
N PRO A 303 18.91 -1.58 2.65
CA PRO A 303 19.72 -1.43 3.86
C PRO A 303 21.17 -1.90 3.70
N ILE A 304 21.43 -2.83 2.78
CA ILE A 304 22.79 -3.31 2.52
C ILE A 304 23.57 -2.26 1.71
N ARG A 305 22.92 -1.60 0.74
CA ARG A 305 23.58 -0.57 -0.06
C ARG A 305 24.01 0.61 0.79
N GLU A 306 23.17 1.03 1.72
CA GLU A 306 23.45 2.16 2.61
C GLU A 306 24.63 1.85 3.59
N GLU A 307 24.82 0.57 3.96
CA GLU A 307 25.86 0.17 4.92
C GLU A 307 27.19 -0.18 4.22
N VAL A 308 27.18 -1.07 3.23
CA VAL A 308 28.40 -1.62 2.62
C VAL A 308 28.51 -1.39 1.11
N GLY A 309 27.49 -0.79 0.48
CA GLY A 309 27.44 -0.58 -0.96
C GLY A 309 27.12 -1.85 -1.76
N CYS A 310 26.67 -1.68 -3.02
CA CYS A 310 26.30 -2.80 -3.88
C CYS A 310 27.48 -3.70 -4.27
N ARG A 311 28.70 -3.15 -4.37
CA ARG A 311 29.89 -3.92 -4.76
C ARG A 311 30.28 -4.98 -3.71
N SER A 312 29.99 -4.73 -2.45
CA SER A 312 30.29 -5.64 -1.33
C SER A 312 29.05 -6.39 -0.83
N CYS A 313 27.95 -6.29 -1.56
CA CYS A 313 26.67 -6.90 -1.18
C CYS A 313 26.74 -8.43 -1.25
N LYS A 314 26.38 -9.08 -0.14
CA LYS A 314 26.26 -10.55 -0.05
C LYS A 314 24.82 -11.02 -0.21
N HIS A 315 23.89 -10.14 -0.58
CA HIS A 315 22.45 -10.43 -0.72
C HIS A 315 21.84 -11.09 0.51
N GLN A 316 22.29 -10.71 1.70
CA GLN A 316 21.79 -11.25 2.97
C GLN A 316 21.92 -10.25 4.11
N LEU A 317 21.00 -10.32 5.04
CA LEU A 317 21.03 -9.62 6.32
C LEU A 317 21.10 -10.65 7.45
N LYS A 318 21.74 -10.28 8.56
CA LYS A 318 21.73 -11.09 9.78
C LYS A 318 21.03 -10.34 10.90
N ASP A 319 20.23 -11.03 11.66
CA ASP A 319 19.65 -10.50 12.88
C ASP A 319 20.59 -10.69 14.09
N ARG A 320 20.18 -10.18 15.26
CA ARG A 320 20.92 -10.32 16.51
C ARG A 320 21.10 -11.78 16.98
N THR A 321 20.34 -12.71 16.42
CA THR A 321 20.41 -14.15 16.71
C THR A 321 21.23 -14.91 15.67
N ASN A 322 21.96 -14.21 14.80
CA ASN A 322 22.72 -14.75 13.67
C ASN A 322 21.87 -15.46 12.58
N ARG A 323 20.58 -15.29 12.57
CA ARG A 323 19.74 -15.80 11.47
C ARG A 323 19.99 -14.97 10.23
N THR A 324 20.16 -15.67 9.11
CA THR A 324 20.41 -15.06 7.81
C THR A 324 19.11 -14.93 7.04
N PHE A 325 18.77 -13.70 6.65
CA PHE A 325 17.61 -13.34 5.84
C PHE A 325 18.08 -13.04 4.43
N PRO A 326 17.65 -13.80 3.43
CA PRO A 326 17.99 -13.52 2.03
C PRO A 326 17.41 -12.20 1.58
N VAL A 327 18.13 -11.51 0.69
CA VAL A 327 17.75 -10.22 0.14
C VAL A 327 17.79 -10.31 -1.37
N PHE A 328 16.70 -9.92 -2.02
CA PHE A 328 16.57 -9.89 -3.47
C PHE A 328 16.30 -8.45 -3.92
N CYS A 329 17.10 -7.97 -4.88
CA CYS A 329 16.90 -6.67 -5.49
C CYS A 329 16.16 -6.84 -6.81
N THR A 330 15.08 -6.10 -6.97
CA THR A 330 14.28 -6.08 -8.19
C THR A 330 13.92 -4.63 -8.53
N GLU A 331 13.30 -4.40 -9.64
CA GLU A 331 12.87 -3.14 -10.25
C GLU A 331 12.57 -1.97 -9.28
N GLY A 332 13.61 -1.34 -8.74
CA GLY A 332 13.50 -0.15 -7.90
C GLY A 332 13.16 -0.40 -6.43
N TYR A 333 13.10 -1.65 -5.98
CA TYR A 333 12.92 -2.00 -4.57
C TYR A 333 13.71 -3.26 -4.17
N THR A 334 13.79 -3.48 -2.88
CA THR A 334 14.49 -4.61 -2.28
C THR A 334 13.50 -5.43 -1.47
N VAL A 335 13.53 -6.74 -1.63
CA VAL A 335 12.72 -7.69 -0.85
C VAL A 335 13.63 -8.43 0.11
N ILE A 336 13.28 -8.42 1.38
CA ILE A 336 13.93 -9.24 2.42
C ILE A 336 13.01 -10.43 2.66
N TYR A 337 13.55 -11.62 2.51
CA TYR A 337 12.80 -12.86 2.67
C TYR A 337 13.03 -13.49 4.05
N ASN A 338 12.07 -14.30 4.50
CA ASN A 338 12.23 -15.10 5.72
C ASN A 338 13.45 -16.02 5.61
N ALA A 339 14.10 -16.25 6.72
CA ALA A 339 15.33 -17.06 6.80
C ALA A 339 15.12 -18.52 6.32
N VAL A 340 13.92 -19.04 6.44
CA VAL A 340 13.58 -20.41 6.06
C VAL A 340 12.32 -20.42 5.18
N PRO A 341 12.21 -21.33 4.20
CA PRO A 341 11.04 -21.43 3.34
C PRO A 341 9.85 -22.05 4.07
N VAL A 342 8.65 -21.72 3.60
CA VAL A 342 7.46 -22.52 3.86
C VAL A 342 7.62 -23.86 3.15
N TRP A 343 7.18 -24.93 3.82
CA TRP A 343 7.22 -26.29 3.29
C TRP A 343 5.99 -27.06 3.74
N VAL A 344 5.25 -27.68 2.80
CA VAL A 344 4.06 -28.50 3.10
C VAL A 344 3.96 -29.79 2.26
N ALA A 345 5.00 -30.17 1.51
CA ALA A 345 4.96 -31.36 0.65
C ALA A 345 4.65 -32.67 1.44
N ASP A 346 5.12 -32.78 2.68
CA ASP A 346 4.85 -33.90 3.59
C ASP A 346 3.42 -33.89 4.18
N ARG A 347 2.59 -32.89 3.88
CA ARG A 347 1.22 -32.72 4.37
C ARG A 347 0.16 -32.77 3.28
N PHE A 348 0.48 -33.35 2.15
CA PHE A 348 -0.33 -33.33 0.93
C PHE A 348 -1.79 -33.77 1.14
N GLN A 349 -2.03 -34.73 2.05
CA GLN A 349 -3.39 -35.17 2.39
C GLN A 349 -4.25 -34.08 3.03
N GLN A 350 -3.63 -33.14 3.76
CA GLN A 350 -4.32 -32.02 4.39
C GLN A 350 -4.61 -30.88 3.40
N LEU A 351 -3.98 -30.92 2.22
CA LEU A 351 -4.13 -29.91 1.17
C LEU A 351 -5.23 -30.25 0.16
N ARG A 352 -5.91 -31.38 0.34
CA ARG A 352 -7.08 -31.74 -0.45
C ARG A 352 -8.18 -30.70 -0.23
N GLY A 353 -8.78 -30.23 -1.30
CA GLY A 353 -9.80 -29.19 -1.28
C GLY A 353 -9.30 -27.83 -1.78
N PHE A 354 -7.98 -27.63 -1.86
CA PHE A 354 -7.43 -26.49 -2.60
C PHE A 354 -7.35 -26.80 -4.09
N SER A 355 -7.66 -25.79 -4.91
CA SER A 355 -7.53 -25.90 -6.36
C SER A 355 -6.09 -25.72 -6.80
N THR A 356 -5.27 -25.00 -6.03
CA THR A 356 -3.92 -24.57 -6.45
C THR A 356 -2.93 -24.62 -5.28
N LEU A 357 -1.71 -25.06 -5.58
CA LEU A 357 -0.53 -24.95 -4.72
C LEU A 357 0.51 -24.06 -5.38
N LEU A 358 0.87 -22.95 -4.75
CA LEU A 358 1.93 -22.06 -5.25
C LEU A 358 3.29 -22.53 -4.73
N LEU A 359 4.21 -22.80 -5.66
CA LEU A 359 5.64 -22.98 -5.41
C LEU A 359 6.38 -21.72 -5.88
N SER A 360 6.84 -20.90 -4.93
CA SER A 360 7.45 -19.59 -5.22
C SER A 360 8.96 -19.63 -5.01
N PHE A 361 9.69 -19.69 -6.11
CA PHE A 361 11.15 -19.62 -6.11
C PHE A 361 11.61 -18.16 -6.11
N SER A 362 12.55 -17.85 -5.23
CA SER A 362 13.07 -16.48 -5.04
C SER A 362 14.59 -16.43 -5.10
N ILE A 363 15.26 -17.27 -4.31
CA ILE A 363 16.72 -17.29 -4.13
C ILE A 363 17.33 -18.64 -4.51
N GLU A 364 16.49 -19.61 -4.81
CA GLU A 364 16.90 -20.99 -5.05
C GLU A 364 17.69 -21.11 -6.36
N SER A 365 18.77 -21.86 -6.31
CA SER A 365 19.55 -22.24 -7.47
C SER A 365 18.79 -23.25 -8.36
N PRO A 366 19.14 -23.40 -9.64
CA PRO A 366 18.53 -24.39 -10.55
C PRO A 366 18.49 -25.81 -9.97
N LYS A 367 19.59 -26.24 -9.33
CA LYS A 367 19.67 -27.57 -8.69
C LYS A 367 18.70 -27.72 -7.53
N GLN A 368 18.57 -26.70 -6.68
CA GLN A 368 17.60 -26.72 -5.59
C GLN A 368 16.16 -26.76 -6.11
N ILE A 369 15.85 -26.00 -7.16
CA ILE A 369 14.53 -26.01 -7.79
C ILE A 369 14.17 -27.41 -8.24
N GLN A 370 15.05 -28.10 -8.98
CA GLN A 370 14.82 -29.47 -9.45
C GLN A 370 14.55 -30.44 -8.30
N THR A 371 15.32 -30.35 -7.20
CA THR A 371 15.10 -31.16 -5.99
C THR A 371 13.74 -30.90 -5.37
N ILE A 372 13.37 -29.63 -5.20
CA ILE A 372 12.11 -29.22 -4.57
C ILE A 372 10.92 -29.67 -5.44
N LEU A 373 11.02 -29.48 -6.74
CA LEU A 373 9.96 -29.93 -7.67
C LEU A 373 9.76 -31.45 -7.60
N ALA A 374 10.85 -32.23 -7.51
CA ALA A 374 10.77 -33.68 -7.30
C ALA A 374 10.11 -34.06 -5.98
N ASP A 375 10.42 -33.33 -4.89
CA ASP A 375 9.79 -33.53 -3.57
C ASP A 375 8.29 -33.27 -3.59
N TYR A 376 7.83 -32.27 -4.37
CA TYR A 376 6.39 -31.97 -4.52
C TYR A 376 5.66 -32.97 -5.45
N GLN A 377 6.37 -33.72 -6.26
CA GLN A 377 5.82 -34.86 -7.00
C GLN A 377 5.69 -36.12 -6.13
N ALA A 378 6.50 -36.27 -5.10
CA ALA A 378 6.53 -37.43 -4.23
C ALA A 378 5.55 -37.24 -3.04
N PRO A 379 4.43 -38.00 -2.92
CA PRO A 379 3.37 -37.72 -1.95
C PRO A 379 3.78 -37.77 -0.46
N CYS A 380 4.96 -38.26 -0.15
CA CYS A 380 5.46 -38.46 1.23
C CYS A 380 6.88 -37.91 1.38
N ALA A 381 7.23 -36.86 0.67
CA ALA A 381 8.54 -36.23 0.81
C ALA A 381 8.79 -35.76 2.25
N SER A 382 9.97 -36.06 2.80
CA SER A 382 10.37 -35.59 4.11
C SER A 382 10.65 -34.11 4.08
N ALA A 383 10.32 -33.40 5.16
CA ALA A 383 10.63 -31.98 5.26
C ALA A 383 12.14 -31.74 5.32
N PRO A 384 12.65 -30.64 4.74
CA PRO A 384 14.06 -30.26 4.84
C PRO A 384 14.45 -29.95 6.29
N ALA A 385 15.75 -29.89 6.59
CA ALA A 385 16.26 -29.65 7.94
C ALA A 385 15.80 -28.30 8.52
N ALA A 386 15.63 -27.29 7.68
CA ALA A 386 15.21 -25.94 8.08
C ALA A 386 14.02 -25.48 7.23
N TYR A 387 12.85 -25.32 7.85
CA TYR A 387 11.62 -24.86 7.21
C TYR A 387 10.65 -24.26 8.22
N THR A 388 9.56 -23.69 7.71
CA THR A 388 8.42 -23.25 8.51
C THR A 388 7.11 -23.74 7.89
N ARG A 389 6.07 -23.86 8.69
CA ARG A 389 4.68 -24.02 8.20
C ARG A 389 3.95 -22.69 8.10
N GLY A 390 4.61 -21.58 8.38
CA GLY A 390 3.92 -20.31 8.52
C GLY A 390 2.83 -20.39 9.60
N LEU A 391 1.64 -19.95 9.26
CA LEU A 391 0.45 -20.00 10.13
C LEU A 391 -0.53 -21.12 9.76
N LEU A 392 -0.24 -21.92 8.75
CA LEU A 392 -1.14 -22.93 8.19
C LEU A 392 -1.68 -23.95 9.22
N LEU A 393 -0.88 -24.27 10.26
CA LEU A 393 -1.28 -25.27 11.28
C LEU A 393 -1.71 -24.65 12.61
N ARG A 394 -1.35 -23.38 12.91
CA ARG A 394 -1.59 -22.80 14.24
C ARG A 394 -2.42 -21.52 14.24
N GLY A 395 -2.51 -20.82 13.10
CA GLY A 395 -3.17 -19.52 12.98
C GLY A 395 -2.44 -18.38 13.72
N LEU A 396 -3.05 -17.22 13.68
CA LEU A 396 -2.62 -16.07 14.48
C LEU A 396 -2.91 -16.32 15.96
N PRO A 397 -2.05 -15.90 16.89
CA PRO A 397 -2.38 -15.91 18.30
C PRO A 397 -3.65 -15.08 18.54
N SER A 398 -4.62 -15.64 19.27
CA SER A 398 -5.78 -14.86 19.66
C SER A 398 -5.35 -13.70 20.55
N ALA A 399 -5.80 -12.48 20.24
CA ALA A 399 -5.55 -11.29 21.07
C ALA A 399 -6.30 -11.29 22.42
N VAL A 400 -6.98 -12.40 22.75
CA VAL A 400 -7.78 -12.56 23.96
C VAL A 400 -6.99 -13.39 24.96
N GLY A 401 -6.47 -12.76 25.99
CA GLY A 401 -6.04 -13.38 27.23
C GLY A 401 -4.52 -13.39 27.48
N LYS A 402 -4.00 -12.29 27.93
CA LYS A 402 -3.07 -12.21 29.05
C LYS A 402 -3.42 -10.98 29.88
#